data_70ed180ae304d59d5b66c181062eacbe
#
_entry.id   70ed180ae304d59d5b66c181062eacbe
#
_cell.length_a   1.000
_cell.length_b   1.000
_cell.length_c   1.000
_cell.angle_alpha   90.00
_cell.angle_beta   90.00
_cell.angle_gamma   90.00
#
_symmetry.space_group_name_H-M   'P 1'
#
loop_
_entity.id
_entity.type
_entity.pdbx_description
1 polymer ?
#
loop_
_entity_poly.entity_id
_entity_poly.type
_entity_poly.pdbx_seq_one_letter_code
_entity_poly.pdbx_strand_id
1 'polypeptide(L)'
;MTKTIHAAITGVGHYAPAKVLTNADLEKMVDTSDEWIRTRTGIRERRIAANDEMTSDMGVAAARAALAQAKLDPADVEAIYVATCTPDMIFPSTACLIQAALGAKRAYGFDISSACAGFIMALDTAAAAVESGRVRNALVIGAEKLSVVTDWTSRDTCVLFGDGAGAVVLQPSPRPGLRSSLLGVDGNQAEILYIPAGGCKQPSSEETVRAHRHAIHMSGRETFKIAVNTMQEAAQEAIARAGLTADQIDCMIPHQANYRIVDAVAKRLGPNVMDKVFLNLDRYGNTSAASIPIALSEAVAAGKVKS
;
A
#
# COMPACT_ATOMS: atom_id res chain seq x y z
N MET A 1 16.92 -34.31 -6.13
CA MET A 1 15.71 -33.48 -6.08
C MET A 1 16.12 -32.09 -5.60
N THR A 2 16.02 -31.07 -6.42
CA THR A 2 16.22 -29.69 -6.00
C THR A 2 15.14 -29.34 -4.98
N LYS A 3 15.55 -28.91 -3.78
CA LYS A 3 14.64 -28.54 -2.71
C LYS A 3 13.88 -27.29 -3.15
N THR A 4 12.55 -27.38 -3.24
CA THR A 4 11.74 -26.20 -3.58
C THR A 4 11.91 -25.15 -2.47
N ILE A 5 12.36 -23.98 -2.84
CA ILE A 5 12.49 -22.84 -1.94
C ILE A 5 11.23 -21.98 -2.11
N HIS A 6 10.60 -21.61 -1.02
CA HIS A 6 9.47 -20.70 -0.99
C HIS A 6 9.89 -19.37 -0.34
N ALA A 7 9.28 -18.28 -0.77
CA ALA A 7 9.43 -16.99 -0.11
C ALA A 7 8.39 -16.84 1.00
N ALA A 8 8.84 -16.59 2.23
CA ALA A 8 7.96 -16.36 3.37
C ALA A 8 8.20 -14.98 3.98
N ILE A 9 7.14 -14.36 4.47
CA ILE A 9 7.22 -13.14 5.27
C ILE A 9 7.74 -13.52 6.65
N THR A 10 8.89 -12.97 7.04
CA THR A 10 9.55 -13.25 8.33
C THR A 10 9.55 -12.06 9.27
N GLY A 11 9.21 -10.88 8.78
CA GLY A 11 9.06 -9.68 9.57
C GLY A 11 8.12 -8.70 8.91
N VAL A 12 7.38 -7.96 9.75
CA VAL A 12 6.47 -6.90 9.33
C VAL A 12 6.72 -5.66 10.18
N GLY A 13 6.48 -4.49 9.62
CA GLY A 13 6.61 -3.23 10.32
C GLY A 13 5.79 -2.15 9.66
N HIS A 14 5.43 -1.11 10.39
CA HIS A 14 4.77 0.05 9.81
C HIS A 14 5.17 1.33 10.53
N TYR A 15 4.89 2.43 9.89
CA TYR A 15 5.01 3.77 10.43
C TYR A 15 3.83 4.62 9.96
N ALA A 16 3.30 5.43 10.87
CA ALA A 16 2.30 6.43 10.57
C ALA A 16 2.72 7.76 11.20
N PRO A 17 2.60 8.88 10.48
CA PRO A 17 2.92 10.22 10.98
C PRO A 17 2.16 10.56 12.26
N ALA A 18 2.77 11.40 13.10
CA ALA A 18 2.20 11.76 14.39
C ALA A 18 0.95 12.65 14.26
N LYS A 19 0.91 13.52 13.23
CA LYS A 19 -0.20 14.45 13.03
C LYS A 19 -1.44 13.71 12.59
N VAL A 20 -2.51 13.84 13.36
CA VAL A 20 -3.86 13.37 13.03
C VAL A 20 -4.65 14.51 12.39
N LEU A 21 -5.28 14.25 11.25
CA LEU A 21 -6.28 15.13 10.63
C LEU A 21 -7.64 14.44 10.75
N THR A 22 -8.52 15.01 11.56
CA THR A 22 -9.86 14.47 11.82
C THR A 22 -10.87 14.92 10.76
N ASN A 23 -12.03 14.27 10.72
CA ASN A 23 -13.15 14.74 9.89
C ASN A 23 -13.63 16.12 10.31
N ALA A 24 -13.64 16.43 11.63
CA ALA A 24 -13.99 17.76 12.15
C ALA A 24 -13.01 18.88 11.70
N ASP A 25 -11.76 18.52 11.41
CA ASP A 25 -10.82 19.48 10.81
C ASP A 25 -11.12 19.71 9.33
N LEU A 26 -11.54 18.69 8.60
CA LEU A 26 -11.95 18.80 7.20
C LEU A 26 -13.24 19.61 7.02
N GLU A 27 -14.16 19.58 7.98
CA GLU A 27 -15.37 20.43 7.99
C GLU A 27 -15.04 21.92 7.96
N LYS A 28 -13.85 22.31 8.46
CA LYS A 28 -13.36 23.71 8.43
C LYS A 28 -12.73 24.08 7.08
N MET A 29 -12.44 23.09 6.23
CA MET A 29 -11.70 23.28 4.97
C MET A 29 -12.59 23.20 3.75
N VAL A 30 -13.56 22.26 3.75
CA VAL A 30 -14.45 21.97 2.62
C VAL A 30 -15.88 21.72 3.12
N ASP A 31 -16.87 21.88 2.23
CA ASP A 31 -18.29 21.60 2.53
C ASP A 31 -18.52 20.09 2.71
N THR A 32 -18.39 19.60 3.95
CA THR A 32 -18.53 18.20 4.33
C THR A 32 -18.99 18.07 5.80
N SER A 33 -19.22 16.83 6.27
CA SER A 33 -19.45 16.52 7.68
C SER A 33 -18.82 15.18 8.07
N ASP A 34 -18.51 14.98 9.37
CA ASP A 34 -18.03 13.71 9.89
C ASP A 34 -18.99 12.57 9.55
N GLU A 35 -20.29 12.80 9.71
CA GLU A 35 -21.31 11.81 9.36
C GLU A 35 -21.26 11.44 7.88
N TRP A 36 -21.14 12.44 6.97
CA TRP A 36 -21.05 12.20 5.53
C TRP A 36 -19.80 11.40 5.17
N ILE A 37 -18.63 11.75 5.72
CA ILE A 37 -17.36 11.06 5.44
C ILE A 37 -17.45 9.63 5.95
N ARG A 38 -17.86 9.42 7.19
CA ARG A 38 -17.95 8.09 7.81
C ARG A 38 -18.91 7.16 7.09
N THR A 39 -20.09 7.64 6.74
CA THR A 39 -21.10 6.82 6.06
C THR A 39 -20.69 6.45 4.64
N ARG A 40 -19.91 7.31 3.98
CA ARG A 40 -19.45 7.11 2.59
C ARG A 40 -18.17 6.30 2.49
N THR A 41 -17.28 6.44 3.46
CA THR A 41 -15.91 5.91 3.37
C THR A 41 -15.51 4.99 4.52
N GLY A 42 -16.11 5.12 5.68
CA GLY A 42 -15.68 4.48 6.92
C GLY A 42 -14.55 5.23 7.64
N ILE A 43 -13.97 6.27 7.04
CA ILE A 43 -12.80 6.99 7.57
C ILE A 43 -13.24 7.97 8.65
N ARG A 44 -12.52 8.00 9.77
CA ARG A 44 -12.71 8.94 10.88
C ARG A 44 -11.60 9.97 10.97
N GLU A 45 -10.38 9.49 10.69
CA GLU A 45 -9.16 10.31 10.71
C GLU A 45 -8.14 9.77 9.71
N ARG A 46 -7.12 10.56 9.43
CA ARG A 46 -5.96 10.17 8.63
C ARG A 46 -4.70 10.76 9.22
N ARG A 47 -3.58 10.21 8.85
CA ARG A 47 -2.26 10.69 9.27
C ARG A 47 -1.66 11.54 8.18
N ILE A 48 -1.03 12.63 8.57
CA ILE A 48 -0.41 13.60 7.66
C ILE A 48 1.04 13.79 8.07
N ALA A 49 1.95 13.51 7.16
CA ALA A 49 3.38 13.71 7.37
C ALA A 49 3.72 15.21 7.55
N ALA A 50 4.72 15.49 8.35
CA ALA A 50 5.26 16.84 8.49
C ALA A 50 5.87 17.31 7.16
N ASN A 51 6.08 18.62 7.01
CA ASN A 51 6.61 19.16 5.76
C ASN A 51 8.00 18.61 5.43
N ASP A 52 8.81 18.37 6.43
CA ASP A 52 10.17 17.84 6.38
C ASP A 52 10.26 16.31 6.53
N GLU A 53 9.12 15.63 6.63
CA GLU A 53 9.05 14.17 6.71
C GLU A 53 8.72 13.60 5.33
N MET A 54 9.67 12.92 4.72
CA MET A 54 9.57 12.43 3.34
C MET A 54 9.04 10.99 3.27
N THR A 55 8.68 10.56 2.07
CA THR A 55 8.26 9.17 1.82
C THR A 55 9.36 8.19 2.20
N SER A 56 10.62 8.52 1.91
CA SER A 56 11.76 7.68 2.30
C SER A 56 11.93 7.59 3.81
N ASP A 57 11.70 8.67 4.58
CA ASP A 57 11.81 8.66 6.04
C ASP A 57 10.79 7.71 6.68
N MET A 58 9.54 7.79 6.23
CA MET A 58 8.49 6.87 6.65
C MET A 58 8.82 5.42 6.28
N GLY A 59 9.33 5.22 5.05
CA GLY A 59 9.79 3.92 4.56
C GLY A 59 10.91 3.33 5.41
N VAL A 60 11.89 4.14 5.81
CA VAL A 60 12.99 3.73 6.72
C VAL A 60 12.46 3.33 8.08
N ALA A 61 11.52 4.09 8.65
CA ALA A 61 10.93 3.77 9.96
C ALA A 61 10.19 2.43 9.93
N ALA A 62 9.34 2.19 8.92
CA ALA A 62 8.64 0.92 8.72
C ALA A 62 9.61 -0.24 8.49
N ALA A 63 10.66 -0.01 7.66
CA ALA A 63 11.69 -1.00 7.35
C ALA A 63 12.46 -1.44 8.60
N ARG A 64 12.89 -0.51 9.44
CA ARG A 64 13.59 -0.82 10.69
C ARG A 64 12.74 -1.71 11.61
N ALA A 65 11.45 -1.46 11.73
CA ALA A 65 10.54 -2.29 12.50
C ALA A 65 10.42 -3.70 11.93
N ALA A 66 10.28 -3.83 10.59
CA ALA A 66 10.19 -5.13 9.91
C ALA A 66 11.51 -5.93 10.05
N LEU A 67 12.66 -5.29 9.87
CA LEU A 67 13.98 -5.89 10.01
C LEU A 67 14.24 -6.37 11.44
N ALA A 68 13.85 -5.57 12.44
CA ALA A 68 13.96 -5.95 13.83
C ALA A 68 13.13 -7.20 14.17
N GLN A 69 11.90 -7.29 13.68
CA GLN A 69 11.06 -8.48 13.84
C GLN A 69 11.63 -9.71 13.12
N ALA A 70 12.17 -9.54 11.91
CA ALA A 70 12.83 -10.60 11.15
C ALA A 70 14.19 -11.00 11.73
N LYS A 71 14.74 -10.25 12.71
CA LYS A 71 16.10 -10.40 13.23
C LYS A 71 17.16 -10.36 12.13
N LEU A 72 16.96 -9.50 11.13
CA LEU A 72 17.86 -9.30 10.00
C LEU A 72 18.60 -7.97 10.17
N ASP A 73 19.93 -8.02 10.11
CA ASP A 73 20.75 -6.81 10.11
C ASP A 73 20.53 -6.05 8.79
N PRO A 74 20.29 -4.73 8.82
CA PRO A 74 20.19 -3.93 7.61
C PRO A 74 21.38 -4.11 6.63
N ALA A 75 22.60 -4.33 7.15
CA ALA A 75 23.79 -4.58 6.32
C ALA A 75 23.71 -5.88 5.50
N ASP A 76 22.87 -6.84 5.91
CA ASP A 76 22.67 -8.12 5.23
C ASP A 76 21.51 -8.14 4.24
N VAL A 77 20.77 -7.04 4.11
CA VAL A 77 19.70 -6.90 3.11
C VAL A 77 20.30 -6.95 1.71
N GLU A 78 19.74 -7.79 0.83
CA GLU A 78 20.24 -8.00 -0.53
C GLU A 78 19.39 -7.33 -1.62
N ALA A 79 18.10 -7.08 -1.35
CA ALA A 79 17.22 -6.35 -2.26
C ALA A 79 16.20 -5.47 -1.51
N ILE A 80 15.88 -4.30 -2.09
CA ILE A 80 14.86 -3.37 -1.58
C ILE A 80 13.91 -3.01 -2.73
N TYR A 81 12.63 -3.30 -2.57
CA TYR A 81 11.56 -2.94 -3.50
C TYR A 81 10.62 -1.98 -2.81
N VAL A 82 10.45 -0.79 -3.38
CA VAL A 82 9.56 0.24 -2.83
C VAL A 82 8.40 0.49 -3.77
N ALA A 83 7.19 0.28 -3.28
CA ALA A 83 5.98 0.67 -3.97
C ALA A 83 5.58 2.08 -3.53
N THR A 84 5.63 3.02 -4.45
CA THR A 84 5.22 4.41 -4.21
C THR A 84 4.82 5.11 -5.50
N CYS A 85 3.87 6.02 -5.43
CA CYS A 85 3.55 7.01 -6.46
C CYS A 85 3.83 8.44 -6.00
N THR A 86 4.37 8.59 -4.79
CA THR A 86 4.79 9.87 -4.18
C THR A 86 6.26 9.78 -3.73
N PRO A 87 7.21 9.49 -4.67
CA PRO A 87 8.62 9.43 -4.33
C PRO A 87 9.12 10.81 -3.87
N ASP A 88 10.20 10.84 -3.08
CA ASP A 88 10.82 12.09 -2.63
C ASP A 88 11.23 12.98 -3.83
N MET A 89 11.64 12.37 -4.92
CA MET A 89 12.03 12.99 -6.19
C MET A 89 11.89 11.99 -7.34
N ILE A 90 11.88 12.47 -8.57
CA ILE A 90 11.73 11.60 -9.77
C ILE A 90 12.89 10.59 -9.86
N PHE A 91 14.10 11.01 -9.56
CA PHE A 91 15.30 10.17 -9.41
C PHE A 91 16.33 10.88 -8.50
N PRO A 92 17.18 10.13 -7.76
CA PRO A 92 17.19 8.67 -7.66
C PRO A 92 15.90 8.11 -7.06
N SER A 93 15.72 6.78 -7.17
CA SER A 93 14.54 6.10 -6.60
C SER A 93 14.50 6.23 -5.08
N THR A 94 13.30 6.18 -4.49
CA THR A 94 13.09 6.13 -3.04
C THR A 94 13.81 4.93 -2.41
N ALA A 95 13.88 3.81 -3.13
CA ALA A 95 14.64 2.64 -2.70
C ALA A 95 16.14 2.94 -2.48
N CYS A 96 16.76 3.81 -3.32
CA CYS A 96 18.14 4.22 -3.14
C CYS A 96 18.33 5.05 -1.86
N LEU A 97 17.39 5.95 -1.56
CA LEU A 97 17.42 6.79 -0.36
C LEU A 97 17.27 5.93 0.89
N ILE A 98 16.31 5.00 0.89
CA ILE A 98 16.10 4.06 1.98
C ILE A 98 17.32 3.14 2.17
N GLN A 99 17.90 2.63 1.08
CA GLN A 99 19.12 1.82 1.10
C GLN A 99 20.26 2.52 1.82
N ALA A 100 20.51 3.79 1.49
CA ALA A 100 21.53 4.60 2.12
C ALA A 100 21.25 4.88 3.59
N ALA A 101 20.02 5.25 3.95
CA ALA A 101 19.61 5.56 5.33
C ALA A 101 19.60 4.34 6.26
N LEU A 102 19.38 3.15 5.72
CA LEU A 102 19.49 1.87 6.44
C LEU A 102 20.94 1.39 6.57
N GLY A 103 21.87 1.88 5.73
CA GLY A 103 23.20 1.33 5.64
C GLY A 103 23.27 -0.03 4.94
N ALA A 104 22.27 -0.37 4.14
CA ALA A 104 22.12 -1.67 3.44
C ALA A 104 23.03 -1.74 2.19
N LYS A 105 24.34 -1.64 2.38
CA LYS A 105 25.34 -1.47 1.30
C LYS A 105 25.36 -2.59 0.25
N ARG A 106 24.83 -3.77 0.59
CA ARG A 106 24.79 -4.93 -0.32
C ARG A 106 23.52 -4.97 -1.16
N ALA A 107 22.49 -4.21 -0.75
CA ALA A 107 21.21 -4.23 -1.40
C ALA A 107 21.25 -3.45 -2.73
N TYR A 108 20.68 -4.05 -3.78
CA TYR A 108 20.15 -3.30 -4.90
C TYR A 108 18.69 -2.93 -4.64
N GLY A 109 18.17 -1.94 -5.33
CA GLY A 109 16.77 -1.57 -5.16
C GLY A 109 16.22 -0.67 -6.25
N PHE A 110 14.92 -0.64 -6.37
CA PHE A 110 14.18 0.23 -7.28
C PHE A 110 12.74 0.44 -6.82
N ASP A 111 12.10 1.49 -7.35
CA ASP A 111 10.72 1.80 -7.07
C ASP A 111 9.79 1.11 -8.09
N ILE A 112 8.59 0.75 -7.63
CA ILE A 112 7.49 0.22 -8.43
C ILE A 112 6.34 1.22 -8.37
N SER A 113 6.06 1.87 -9.49
CA SER A 113 4.97 2.82 -9.65
C SER A 113 3.71 2.11 -10.18
N SER A 114 2.87 1.65 -9.26
CA SER A 114 1.60 0.94 -9.58
C SER A 114 0.48 1.34 -8.61
N ALA A 115 0.57 2.54 -8.05
CA ALA A 115 -0.39 3.10 -7.11
C ALA A 115 -0.81 2.05 -6.04
N CYS A 116 -2.10 1.91 -5.78
CA CYS A 116 -2.62 1.03 -4.72
C CYS A 116 -2.27 -0.46 -4.88
N ALA A 117 -1.99 -0.92 -6.12
CA ALA A 117 -1.55 -2.30 -6.38
C ALA A 117 -0.04 -2.50 -6.20
N GLY A 118 0.72 -1.41 -6.04
CA GLY A 118 2.18 -1.42 -6.04
C GLY A 118 2.79 -2.36 -5.02
N PHE A 119 2.24 -2.42 -3.79
CA PHE A 119 2.76 -3.32 -2.77
C PHE A 119 2.66 -4.80 -3.15
N ILE A 120 1.55 -5.23 -3.74
CA ILE A 120 1.38 -6.63 -4.17
C ILE A 120 2.33 -6.95 -5.33
N MET A 121 2.52 -6.01 -6.27
CA MET A 121 3.48 -6.18 -7.37
C MET A 121 4.93 -6.26 -6.85
N ALA A 122 5.27 -5.43 -5.86
CA ALA A 122 6.58 -5.47 -5.21
C ALA A 122 6.80 -6.78 -4.45
N LEU A 123 5.77 -7.26 -3.75
CA LEU A 123 5.79 -8.51 -2.99
C LEU A 123 6.02 -9.71 -3.90
N ASP A 124 5.29 -9.80 -5.01
CA ASP A 124 5.44 -10.86 -6.00
C ASP A 124 6.83 -10.85 -6.66
N THR A 125 7.30 -9.66 -7.06
CA THR A 125 8.64 -9.48 -7.63
C THR A 125 9.74 -9.93 -6.65
N ALA A 126 9.61 -9.56 -5.39
CA ALA A 126 10.55 -9.95 -4.33
C ALA A 126 10.50 -11.45 -4.05
N ALA A 127 9.30 -12.05 -4.02
CA ALA A 127 9.13 -13.48 -3.84
C ALA A 127 9.81 -14.27 -4.95
N ALA A 128 9.62 -13.88 -6.21
CA ALA A 128 10.29 -14.50 -7.35
C ALA A 128 11.83 -14.41 -7.26
N ALA A 129 12.37 -13.28 -6.77
CA ALA A 129 13.81 -13.12 -6.57
C ALA A 129 14.35 -14.04 -5.47
N VAL A 130 13.62 -14.24 -4.37
CA VAL A 130 13.98 -15.14 -3.28
C VAL A 130 13.86 -16.61 -3.72
N GLU A 131 12.75 -16.98 -4.37
CA GLU A 131 12.47 -18.36 -4.80
C GLU A 131 13.43 -18.85 -5.88
N SER A 132 13.86 -17.96 -6.77
CA SER A 132 14.89 -18.24 -7.78
C SER A 132 16.31 -18.34 -7.19
N GLY A 133 16.50 -18.00 -5.91
CA GLY A 133 17.82 -17.96 -5.26
C GLY A 133 18.69 -16.77 -5.69
N ARG A 134 18.13 -15.78 -6.41
CA ARG A 134 18.87 -14.56 -6.80
C ARG A 134 19.28 -13.74 -5.58
N VAL A 135 18.42 -13.70 -4.56
CA VAL A 135 18.70 -13.08 -3.26
C VAL A 135 18.26 -14.01 -2.13
N ARG A 136 18.92 -13.90 -0.98
CA ARG A 136 18.56 -14.64 0.24
C ARG A 136 17.53 -13.92 1.08
N ASN A 137 17.35 -12.65 0.85
CA ASN A 137 16.32 -11.86 1.52
C ASN A 137 15.95 -10.63 0.67
N ALA A 138 14.74 -10.14 0.87
CA ALA A 138 14.26 -8.92 0.25
C ALA A 138 13.41 -8.12 1.24
N LEU A 139 13.59 -6.82 1.24
CA LEU A 139 12.76 -5.86 1.93
C LEU A 139 11.76 -5.26 0.94
N VAL A 140 10.47 -5.38 1.24
CA VAL A 140 9.38 -4.83 0.43
C VAL A 140 8.66 -3.77 1.23
N ILE A 141 8.56 -2.58 0.67
CA ILE A 141 8.01 -1.40 1.34
C ILE A 141 6.90 -0.81 0.48
N GLY A 142 5.76 -0.49 1.10
CA GLY A 142 4.77 0.43 0.55
C GLY A 142 4.84 1.72 1.35
N ALA A 143 5.13 2.85 0.70
CA ALA A 143 5.28 4.13 1.39
C ALA A 143 4.70 5.27 0.54
N GLU A 144 3.88 6.13 1.16
CA GLU A 144 3.19 7.19 0.45
C GLU A 144 3.04 8.45 1.29
N LYS A 145 3.29 9.60 0.68
CA LYS A 145 2.94 10.94 1.18
C LYS A 145 1.88 11.55 0.27
N LEU A 146 0.66 10.98 0.31
CA LEU A 146 -0.42 11.40 -0.57
C LEU A 146 -0.93 12.82 -0.28
N SER A 147 -0.65 13.33 0.91
CA SER A 147 -0.99 14.70 1.29
C SER A 147 -0.43 15.77 0.38
N VAL A 148 0.72 15.50 -0.30
CA VAL A 148 1.36 16.46 -1.23
C VAL A 148 0.70 16.47 -2.61
N VAL A 149 -0.06 15.44 -2.96
CA VAL A 149 -0.78 15.32 -4.23
C VAL A 149 -2.30 15.33 -4.05
N THR A 150 -2.78 15.69 -2.86
CA THR A 150 -4.20 15.84 -2.55
C THR A 150 -4.63 17.27 -2.78
N ASP A 151 -5.72 17.49 -3.54
CA ASP A 151 -6.36 18.78 -3.62
C ASP A 151 -7.22 19.03 -2.37
N TRP A 152 -6.70 19.82 -1.45
CA TRP A 152 -7.35 20.14 -0.17
C TRP A 152 -8.57 21.04 -0.32
N THR A 153 -8.86 21.54 -1.52
CA THR A 153 -10.06 22.31 -1.83
C THR A 153 -11.18 21.45 -2.43
N SER A 154 -10.87 20.18 -2.78
CA SER A 154 -11.82 19.24 -3.36
C SER A 154 -12.26 18.20 -2.35
N ARG A 155 -13.56 18.21 -1.98
CA ARG A 155 -14.18 17.21 -1.11
C ARG A 155 -14.06 15.79 -1.67
N ASP A 156 -13.96 15.61 -2.99
CA ASP A 156 -13.96 14.30 -3.62
C ASP A 156 -12.69 13.48 -3.33
N THR A 157 -11.60 14.17 -2.99
CA THR A 157 -10.31 13.55 -2.73
C THR A 157 -9.76 13.78 -1.32
N CYS A 158 -9.88 15.01 -0.76
CA CYS A 158 -9.26 15.37 0.51
C CYS A 158 -9.78 14.55 1.72
N VAL A 159 -10.99 14.00 1.62
CA VAL A 159 -11.60 13.18 2.68
C VAL A 159 -11.07 11.74 2.71
N LEU A 160 -10.29 11.32 1.71
CA LEU A 160 -9.90 9.92 1.53
C LEU A 160 -8.48 9.64 2.00
N PHE A 161 -7.52 10.43 1.50
CA PHE A 161 -6.12 10.06 1.52
C PHE A 161 -5.40 10.41 2.83
N GLY A 162 -4.42 9.57 3.17
CA GLY A 162 -3.51 9.76 4.28
C GLY A 162 -2.10 9.29 3.93
N ASP A 163 -1.14 9.59 4.81
CA ASP A 163 0.27 9.28 4.66
C ASP A 163 0.68 8.13 5.57
N GLY A 164 1.70 7.38 5.16
CA GLY A 164 2.28 6.32 5.97
C GLY A 164 3.12 5.34 5.18
N ALA A 165 3.73 4.41 5.87
CA ALA A 165 4.52 3.34 5.29
C ALA A 165 4.32 2.01 6.02
N GLY A 166 4.39 0.92 5.27
CA GLY A 166 4.47 -0.42 5.82
C GLY A 166 5.53 -1.22 5.08
N ALA A 167 6.13 -2.19 5.76
CA ALA A 167 7.21 -2.98 5.22
C ALA A 167 7.10 -4.45 5.62
N VAL A 168 7.60 -5.33 4.76
CA VAL A 168 7.79 -6.75 5.07
C VAL A 168 9.18 -7.21 4.66
N VAL A 169 9.70 -8.20 5.37
CA VAL A 169 10.93 -8.93 5.02
C VAL A 169 10.55 -10.29 4.47
N LEU A 170 11.05 -10.63 3.30
CA LEU A 170 10.94 -11.96 2.70
C LEU A 170 12.26 -12.72 2.85
N GLN A 171 12.17 -13.99 3.25
CA GLN A 171 13.31 -14.90 3.35
C GLN A 171 12.92 -16.30 2.83
N PRO A 172 13.90 -17.14 2.45
CA PRO A 172 13.65 -18.51 2.04
C PRO A 172 13.02 -19.33 3.17
N SER A 173 12.04 -20.15 2.82
CA SER A 173 11.36 -21.06 3.74
C SER A 173 11.23 -22.46 3.13
N PRO A 174 11.39 -23.52 3.93
CA PRO A 174 11.07 -24.89 3.50
C PRO A 174 9.55 -25.15 3.49
N ARG A 175 8.75 -24.28 4.13
CA ARG A 175 7.29 -24.35 4.14
C ARG A 175 6.73 -23.34 3.13
N PRO A 176 5.57 -23.63 2.51
CA PRO A 176 4.91 -22.67 1.62
C PRO A 176 4.71 -21.32 2.31
N GLY A 177 5.23 -20.26 1.67
CA GLY A 177 5.03 -18.87 2.07
C GLY A 177 4.00 -18.21 1.17
N LEU A 178 4.41 -17.42 0.16
CA LEU A 178 3.50 -16.91 -0.86
C LEU A 178 3.00 -18.09 -1.73
N ARG A 179 1.72 -18.42 -1.60
CA ARG A 179 1.14 -19.62 -2.25
C ARG A 179 0.64 -19.34 -3.66
N SER A 180 0.18 -18.13 -3.90
CA SER A 180 -0.32 -17.67 -5.19
C SER A 180 -0.30 -16.17 -5.27
N SER A 181 -0.25 -15.64 -6.48
CA SER A 181 -0.48 -14.23 -6.79
C SER A 181 -1.28 -14.12 -8.09
N LEU A 182 -1.97 -12.99 -8.23
CA LEU A 182 -2.59 -12.56 -9.47
C LEU A 182 -2.26 -11.09 -9.68
N LEU A 183 -1.53 -10.82 -10.74
CA LEU A 183 -1.20 -9.47 -11.17
C LEU A 183 -1.95 -9.15 -12.47
N GLY A 184 -2.40 -7.90 -12.62
CA GLY A 184 -3.09 -7.45 -13.82
C GLY A 184 -3.08 -5.94 -13.93
N VAL A 185 -3.28 -5.44 -15.15
CA VAL A 185 -3.37 -4.02 -15.49
C VAL A 185 -4.41 -3.83 -16.59
N ASP A 186 -5.24 -2.79 -16.47
CA ASP A 186 -6.08 -2.30 -17.56
C ASP A 186 -5.73 -0.85 -17.90
N GLY A 187 -4.83 -0.66 -18.86
CA GLY A 187 -4.39 0.66 -19.30
C GLY A 187 -5.49 1.52 -19.97
N ASN A 188 -6.63 0.92 -20.36
CA ASN A 188 -7.75 1.67 -20.92
C ASN A 188 -8.48 2.52 -19.86
N GLN A 189 -8.22 2.26 -18.58
CA GLN A 189 -8.83 2.97 -17.45
C GLN A 189 -7.94 4.09 -16.87
N ALA A 190 -6.89 4.48 -17.59
CA ALA A 190 -5.88 5.42 -17.10
C ALA A 190 -6.44 6.79 -16.66
N GLU A 191 -7.55 7.26 -17.24
CA GLU A 191 -8.13 8.57 -16.95
C GLU A 191 -9.17 8.56 -15.80
N ILE A 192 -9.37 7.41 -15.16
CA ILE A 192 -10.33 7.29 -14.04
C ILE A 192 -9.73 7.77 -12.71
N LEU A 193 -8.43 7.52 -12.52
CA LEU A 193 -7.67 7.91 -11.33
C LEU A 193 -6.23 8.22 -11.74
N TYR A 194 -5.85 9.50 -11.74
CA TYR A 194 -4.56 9.94 -12.26
C TYR A 194 -4.15 11.32 -11.73
N ILE A 195 -2.89 11.69 -11.95
CA ILE A 195 -2.37 13.05 -11.74
C ILE A 195 -2.03 13.61 -13.13
N PRO A 196 -2.71 14.67 -13.60
CA PRO A 196 -2.59 15.15 -14.98
C PRO A 196 -1.22 15.72 -15.35
N ALA A 197 -0.57 16.44 -14.45
CA ALA A 197 0.66 17.19 -14.71
C ALA A 197 1.82 16.73 -13.84
N GLY A 198 3.04 17.14 -14.23
CA GLY A 198 4.29 16.78 -13.56
C GLY A 198 5.09 15.71 -14.32
N GLY A 199 4.47 15.06 -15.32
CA GLY A 199 5.14 14.10 -16.21
C GLY A 199 5.38 14.67 -17.62
N CYS A 200 5.91 13.84 -18.51
CA CYS A 200 6.25 14.23 -19.89
C CYS A 200 5.04 14.68 -20.72
N LYS A 201 3.86 14.11 -20.48
CA LYS A 201 2.62 14.47 -21.20
C LYS A 201 2.23 15.92 -20.92
N GLN A 202 2.42 16.37 -19.69
CA GLN A 202 2.18 17.74 -19.25
C GLN A 202 3.21 18.14 -18.20
N PRO A 203 4.33 18.75 -18.61
CA PRO A 203 5.36 19.22 -17.68
C PRO A 203 4.83 20.31 -16.72
N SER A 204 5.51 20.47 -15.60
CA SER A 204 5.18 21.50 -14.62
C SER A 204 5.33 22.91 -15.22
N SER A 205 4.32 23.76 -15.00
CA SER A 205 4.30 25.16 -15.39
C SER A 205 3.45 25.97 -14.41
N GLU A 206 3.54 27.31 -14.44
CA GLU A 206 2.67 28.16 -13.62
C GLU A 206 1.19 27.90 -13.92
N GLU A 207 0.83 27.64 -15.16
CA GLU A 207 -0.56 27.32 -15.57
C GLU A 207 -1.02 26.02 -14.91
N THR A 208 -0.22 24.93 -14.97
CA THR A 208 -0.58 23.64 -14.40
C THR A 208 -0.69 23.69 -12.88
N VAL A 209 0.13 24.52 -12.21
CA VAL A 209 0.07 24.73 -10.76
C VAL A 209 -1.20 25.50 -10.40
N ARG A 210 -1.50 26.61 -11.08
CA ARG A 210 -2.72 27.42 -10.85
C ARG A 210 -4.01 26.63 -11.12
N ALA A 211 -3.96 25.68 -12.06
CA ALA A 211 -5.09 24.83 -12.42
C ALA A 211 -5.19 23.55 -11.55
N HIS A 212 -4.44 23.42 -10.46
CA HIS A 212 -4.41 22.28 -9.53
C HIS A 212 -4.15 20.93 -10.22
N ARG A 213 -3.43 20.92 -11.38
CA ARG A 213 -3.21 19.70 -12.17
C ARG A 213 -2.13 18.79 -11.62
N HIS A 214 -1.46 19.14 -10.55
CA HIS A 214 -0.51 18.30 -9.81
C HIS A 214 -1.17 17.51 -8.68
N ALA A 215 -2.49 17.57 -8.57
CA ALA A 215 -3.26 16.82 -7.60
C ALA A 215 -3.96 15.61 -8.22
N ILE A 216 -4.40 14.68 -7.37
CA ILE A 216 -5.14 13.48 -7.78
C ILE A 216 -6.51 13.89 -8.33
N HIS A 217 -6.81 13.44 -9.54
CA HIS A 217 -8.13 13.47 -10.16
C HIS A 217 -8.74 12.09 -10.12
N MET A 218 -10.01 11.97 -9.71
CA MET A 218 -10.69 10.70 -9.53
C MET A 218 -12.17 10.77 -9.97
N SER A 219 -12.56 9.85 -10.84
CA SER A 219 -13.98 9.57 -11.15
C SER A 219 -14.52 8.57 -10.12
N GLY A 220 -14.96 9.06 -8.96
CA GLY A 220 -15.27 8.23 -7.79
C GLY A 220 -16.26 7.10 -8.03
N ARG A 221 -17.32 7.32 -8.84
CA ARG A 221 -18.33 6.28 -9.17
C ARG A 221 -17.74 5.15 -10.02
N GLU A 222 -16.94 5.49 -11.01
CA GLU A 222 -16.31 4.53 -11.91
C GLU A 222 -15.21 3.77 -11.18
N THR A 223 -14.36 4.48 -10.42
CA THR A 223 -13.36 3.88 -9.54
C THR A 223 -13.98 2.85 -8.59
N PHE A 224 -15.10 3.18 -7.94
CA PHE A 224 -15.81 2.25 -7.06
C PHE A 224 -16.22 0.97 -7.78
N LYS A 225 -16.88 1.10 -8.96
CA LYS A 225 -17.37 -0.03 -9.74
C LYS A 225 -16.25 -0.97 -10.17
N ILE A 226 -15.17 -0.38 -10.70
CA ILE A 226 -14.00 -1.14 -11.16
C ILE A 226 -13.30 -1.80 -9.98
N ALA A 227 -13.05 -1.07 -8.90
CA ALA A 227 -12.40 -1.62 -7.71
C ALA A 227 -13.14 -2.84 -7.14
N VAL A 228 -14.48 -2.76 -6.99
CA VAL A 228 -15.28 -3.89 -6.48
C VAL A 228 -15.15 -5.12 -7.38
N ASN A 229 -15.26 -4.95 -8.70
CA ASN A 229 -15.21 -6.09 -9.63
C ASN A 229 -13.81 -6.69 -9.67
N THR A 230 -12.79 -5.86 -9.88
CA THR A 230 -11.39 -6.33 -10.02
C THR A 230 -10.86 -6.96 -8.74
N MET A 231 -11.14 -6.35 -7.57
CA MET A 231 -10.70 -6.94 -6.29
C MET A 231 -11.40 -8.28 -6.00
N GLN A 232 -12.69 -8.41 -6.33
CA GLN A 232 -13.41 -9.68 -6.19
C GLN A 232 -12.79 -10.75 -7.09
N GLU A 233 -12.66 -10.46 -8.39
CA GLU A 233 -12.11 -11.40 -9.38
C GLU A 233 -10.69 -11.82 -9.01
N ALA A 234 -9.83 -10.86 -8.63
CA ALA A 234 -8.47 -11.15 -8.20
C ALA A 234 -8.40 -12.02 -6.94
N ALA A 235 -9.25 -11.75 -5.95
CA ALA A 235 -9.29 -12.54 -4.73
C ALA A 235 -9.78 -13.97 -5.00
N GLN A 236 -10.83 -14.14 -5.79
CA GLN A 236 -11.36 -15.47 -6.17
C GLN A 236 -10.31 -16.30 -6.90
N GLU A 237 -9.67 -15.71 -7.90
CA GLU A 237 -8.64 -16.39 -8.68
C GLU A 237 -7.39 -16.73 -7.84
N ALA A 238 -6.93 -15.81 -7.00
CA ALA A 238 -5.79 -16.07 -6.12
C ALA A 238 -6.07 -17.20 -5.12
N ILE A 239 -7.28 -17.23 -4.52
CA ILE A 239 -7.73 -18.30 -3.64
C ILE A 239 -7.76 -19.64 -4.39
N ALA A 240 -8.34 -19.64 -5.59
CA ALA A 240 -8.43 -20.86 -6.42
C ALA A 240 -7.04 -21.40 -6.82
N ARG A 241 -6.12 -20.53 -7.24
CA ARG A 241 -4.72 -20.91 -7.56
C ARG A 241 -3.98 -21.47 -6.35
N ALA A 242 -4.29 -21.01 -5.15
CA ALA A 242 -3.74 -21.57 -3.91
C ALA A 242 -4.32 -22.95 -3.57
N GLY A 243 -5.32 -23.44 -4.31
CA GLY A 243 -6.05 -24.66 -4.02
C GLY A 243 -6.93 -24.56 -2.77
N LEU A 244 -7.43 -23.36 -2.47
CA LEU A 244 -8.23 -23.07 -1.28
C LEU A 244 -9.63 -22.60 -1.67
N THR A 245 -10.51 -22.54 -0.65
CA THR A 245 -11.81 -21.87 -0.70
C THR A 245 -11.81 -20.65 0.20
N ALA A 246 -12.76 -19.73 0.02
CA ALA A 246 -12.87 -18.54 0.85
C ALA A 246 -13.08 -18.85 2.35
N ASP A 247 -13.72 -19.98 2.66
CA ASP A 247 -13.94 -20.42 4.05
C ASP A 247 -12.64 -20.87 4.74
N GLN A 248 -11.65 -21.28 3.98
CA GLN A 248 -10.33 -21.69 4.49
C GLN A 248 -9.38 -20.52 4.72
N ILE A 249 -9.78 -19.30 4.38
CA ILE A 249 -8.99 -18.08 4.67
C ILE A 249 -9.26 -17.66 6.10
N ASP A 250 -8.24 -17.52 6.91
CA ASP A 250 -8.34 -17.10 8.31
C ASP A 250 -8.41 -15.57 8.46
N CYS A 251 -7.68 -14.83 7.62
CA CYS A 251 -7.64 -13.38 7.66
C CYS A 251 -7.52 -12.80 6.24
N MET A 252 -8.33 -11.81 5.93
CA MET A 252 -8.28 -11.05 4.68
C MET A 252 -7.82 -9.62 4.97
N ILE A 253 -6.77 -9.18 4.30
CA ILE A 253 -6.20 -7.83 4.43
C ILE A 253 -6.31 -7.13 3.07
N PRO A 254 -7.44 -6.51 2.76
CA PRO A 254 -7.62 -5.80 1.49
C PRO A 254 -6.91 -4.45 1.50
N HIS A 255 -6.72 -3.87 0.31
CA HIS A 255 -6.43 -2.45 0.20
C HIS A 255 -7.48 -1.61 0.94
N GLN A 256 -7.03 -0.72 1.80
CA GLN A 256 -7.85 0.09 2.71
C GLN A 256 -8.35 1.38 2.04
N ALA A 257 -9.01 1.24 0.87
CA ALA A 257 -9.47 2.42 0.11
C ALA A 257 -10.74 3.06 0.68
N ASN A 258 -11.72 2.21 0.96
CA ASN A 258 -13.06 2.62 1.35
C ASN A 258 -13.81 1.41 1.91
N TYR A 259 -14.45 1.57 3.09
CA TYR A 259 -15.22 0.50 3.72
C TYR A 259 -16.27 -0.12 2.81
N ARG A 260 -16.98 0.72 2.02
CA ARG A 260 -18.05 0.23 1.12
C ARG A 260 -17.52 -0.66 -0.01
N ILE A 261 -16.29 -0.41 -0.48
CA ILE A 261 -15.63 -1.29 -1.46
C ILE A 261 -15.31 -2.62 -0.80
N VAL A 262 -14.69 -2.59 0.38
CA VAL A 262 -14.32 -3.80 1.12
C VAL A 262 -15.52 -4.65 1.46
N ASP A 263 -16.60 -4.03 1.99
CA ASP A 263 -17.86 -4.70 2.31
C ASP A 263 -18.50 -5.35 1.07
N ALA A 264 -18.52 -4.64 -0.06
CA ALA A 264 -19.05 -5.16 -1.32
C ALA A 264 -18.25 -6.35 -1.84
N VAL A 265 -16.92 -6.31 -1.76
CA VAL A 265 -16.04 -7.42 -2.15
C VAL A 265 -16.24 -8.61 -1.22
N ALA A 266 -16.20 -8.39 0.10
CA ALA A 266 -16.37 -9.47 1.08
C ALA A 266 -17.69 -10.21 0.92
N LYS A 267 -18.80 -9.49 0.73
CA LYS A 267 -20.12 -10.08 0.48
C LYS A 267 -20.18 -10.95 -0.77
N ARG A 268 -19.44 -10.59 -1.81
CA ARG A 268 -19.39 -11.37 -3.05
C ARG A 268 -18.48 -12.60 -2.96
N LEU A 269 -17.51 -12.60 -2.04
CA LEU A 269 -16.64 -13.74 -1.76
C LEU A 269 -17.32 -14.80 -0.89
N GLY A 270 -18.27 -14.41 -0.04
CA GLY A 270 -19.04 -15.33 0.78
C GLY A 270 -19.66 -14.70 2.02
N PRO A 271 -20.65 -15.36 2.65
CA PRO A 271 -21.45 -14.78 3.74
C PRO A 271 -20.65 -14.44 5.00
N ASN A 272 -19.57 -15.14 5.29
CA ASN A 272 -18.77 -14.97 6.52
C ASN A 272 -17.40 -14.31 6.27
N VAL A 273 -17.14 -13.85 5.03
CA VAL A 273 -15.81 -13.30 4.69
C VAL A 273 -15.55 -11.99 5.39
N MET A 274 -16.58 -11.15 5.59
CA MET A 274 -16.44 -9.86 6.26
C MET A 274 -15.94 -9.99 7.70
N ASP A 275 -16.28 -11.07 8.41
CA ASP A 275 -15.84 -11.34 9.79
C ASP A 275 -14.32 -11.63 9.87
N LYS A 276 -13.72 -11.99 8.73
CA LYS A 276 -12.29 -12.29 8.59
C LYS A 276 -11.48 -11.09 8.06
N VAL A 277 -12.15 -10.00 7.71
CA VAL A 277 -11.48 -8.81 7.18
C VAL A 277 -10.85 -8.01 8.30
N PHE A 278 -9.56 -7.71 8.16
CA PHE A 278 -8.88 -6.75 9.01
C PHE A 278 -8.99 -5.35 8.42
N LEU A 279 -9.52 -4.41 9.19
CA LEU A 279 -9.71 -3.02 8.81
C LEU A 279 -8.97 -2.08 9.77
N ASN A 280 -8.36 -1.04 9.20
CA ASN A 280 -7.76 0.07 9.92
C ASN A 280 -7.90 1.41 9.18
N LEU A 281 -8.66 1.43 8.10
CA LEU A 281 -8.87 2.63 7.28
C LEU A 281 -9.56 3.78 8.05
N ASP A 282 -10.25 3.46 9.12
CA ASP A 282 -10.89 4.45 9.99
C ASP A 282 -9.88 5.38 10.66
N ARG A 283 -8.63 4.91 10.88
CA ARG A 283 -7.54 5.62 11.55
C ARG A 283 -6.47 6.18 10.60
N TYR A 284 -6.31 5.58 9.42
CA TYR A 284 -5.24 5.95 8.50
C TYR A 284 -5.74 6.53 7.18
N GLY A 285 -7.04 6.38 6.87
CA GLY A 285 -7.56 6.68 5.55
C GLY A 285 -7.00 5.74 4.49
N ASN A 286 -7.03 6.20 3.25
CA ASN A 286 -6.42 5.51 2.12
C ASN A 286 -4.95 5.94 1.97
N THR A 287 -4.03 5.08 2.34
CA THR A 287 -2.58 5.27 2.19
C THR A 287 -2.01 4.56 0.96
N SER A 288 -2.82 4.32 -0.08
CA SER A 288 -2.42 3.70 -1.36
C SER A 288 -1.61 2.41 -1.17
N ALA A 289 -0.38 2.33 -1.68
CA ALA A 289 0.50 1.16 -1.58
C ALA A 289 0.87 0.80 -0.13
N ALA A 290 0.88 1.75 0.79
CA ALA A 290 1.19 1.51 2.20
C ALA A 290 0.05 0.82 2.96
N SER A 291 -1.19 0.86 2.46
CA SER A 291 -2.38 0.45 3.21
C SER A 291 -2.37 -1.03 3.62
N ILE A 292 -2.00 -1.93 2.70
CA ILE A 292 -1.93 -3.37 2.97
C ILE A 292 -0.82 -3.70 3.98
N PRO A 293 0.44 -3.26 3.81
CA PRO A 293 1.49 -3.62 4.75
C PRO A 293 1.32 -2.96 6.13
N ILE A 294 0.70 -1.77 6.25
CA ILE A 294 0.31 -1.20 7.55
C ILE A 294 -0.73 -2.10 8.22
N ALA A 295 -1.78 -2.48 7.50
CA ALA A 295 -2.83 -3.35 8.04
C ALA A 295 -2.29 -4.75 8.39
N LEU A 296 -1.38 -5.30 7.59
CA LEU A 296 -0.72 -6.58 7.86
C LEU A 296 0.11 -6.51 9.15
N SER A 297 0.90 -5.46 9.32
CA SER A 297 1.70 -5.26 10.54
C SER A 297 0.83 -5.20 11.81
N GLU A 298 -0.28 -4.47 11.76
CA GLU A 298 -1.23 -4.40 12.87
C GLU A 298 -1.97 -5.72 13.10
N ALA A 299 -2.37 -6.42 12.03
CA ALA A 299 -3.05 -7.71 12.14
C ALA A 299 -2.14 -8.78 12.78
N VAL A 300 -0.85 -8.77 12.46
CA VAL A 300 0.16 -9.62 13.12
C VAL A 300 0.30 -9.26 14.60
N ALA A 301 0.44 -7.98 14.93
CA ALA A 301 0.54 -7.51 16.32
C ALA A 301 -0.73 -7.84 17.13
N ALA A 302 -1.91 -7.83 16.50
CA ALA A 302 -3.17 -8.20 17.11
C ALA A 302 -3.42 -9.73 17.19
N GLY A 303 -2.47 -10.57 16.72
CA GLY A 303 -2.60 -12.03 16.70
C GLY A 303 -3.67 -12.57 15.73
N LYS A 304 -4.10 -11.75 14.77
CA LYS A 304 -5.06 -12.15 13.73
C LYS A 304 -4.41 -12.95 12.61
N VAL A 305 -3.12 -12.73 12.38
CA VAL A 305 -2.30 -13.51 11.44
C VAL A 305 -1.29 -14.31 12.26
N LYS A 306 -1.29 -15.63 12.09
CA LYS A 306 -0.38 -16.56 12.78
C LYS A 306 0.80 -16.88 11.88
N SER A 307 1.98 -17.07 12.48
CA SER A 307 3.22 -17.48 11.81
C SER A 307 3.22 -18.96 11.44
#